data_e97f42f849d6a1f970bcbb97d9a1875b
#
_entry.id   e97f42f849d6a1f970bcbb97d9a1875b
#
_cell.length_a   1.000
_cell.length_b   1.000
_cell.length_c   1.000
_cell.angle_alpha   90.00
_cell.angle_beta   90.00
_cell.angle_gamma   90.00
#
_symmetry.space_group_name_H-M   'P 1'
#
loop_
_entity.id
_entity.type
_entity.pdbx_description
1 polymer ?
#
loop_
_entity_poly.entity_id
_entity_poly.type
_entity_poly.pdbx_seq_one_letter_code
_entity_poly.pdbx_strand_id
1 'polypeptide(L)'
;MTDPINITRLPSGLTVVTERMERVETVSFGAYVATGTRHETAEENGVSHFLEHMAFKGTTSRSALRIAEEIENVGGHINAYTAREQTVYYVKLLKENLGLGVDIIGDILTNSTFDPAEMERERGVILQEIGQANDTPDDVLFDHFQETAFPAQPMGRPTLGTESLIRDMSRETLMRYMKAHYTTDNMIVAAAGNLHHEDVVQRVQQHFANLSSSSAPVTLSARYGGGEFRQVKELDQAHVVLGFPSFGYEDPDYFPALLLSTVLGGGMSSRLFQEIREKRGLVYWVYSFNAPFTDGGIFGIYAGTGAKECAELVPVTLEELNKIQRYVTEEELVRARAQLKASLLMSLESTGSRCEQIARQLQIFGRIIPTAETVRKIEAVNAGDICRAASRIFTGTPTLAALGPIEHI
;
A
#
# COMPACT_ATOMS: atom_id res chain seq x y z
N MET A 1 22.57 -24.41 10.01
CA MET A 1 21.21 -23.84 10.19
C MET A 1 20.66 -23.69 8.80
N THR A 2 19.52 -24.31 8.50
CA THR A 2 18.81 -24.10 7.23
C THR A 2 18.38 -22.63 7.16
N ASP A 3 18.46 -22.04 5.97
CA ASP A 3 17.95 -20.67 5.74
C ASP A 3 16.47 -20.65 6.18
N PRO A 4 16.04 -19.71 7.03
CA PRO A 4 14.65 -19.65 7.48
C PRO A 4 13.67 -19.35 6.34
N ILE A 5 14.15 -18.85 5.19
CA ILE A 5 13.34 -18.51 4.01
C ILE A 5 13.56 -19.53 2.91
N ASN A 6 12.46 -20.12 2.45
CA ASN A 6 12.47 -21.09 1.36
C ASN A 6 11.54 -20.63 0.24
N ILE A 7 11.94 -20.89 -1.01
CA ILE A 7 11.18 -20.51 -2.22
C ILE A 7 11.03 -21.74 -3.11
N THR A 8 9.81 -22.03 -3.51
CA THR A 8 9.50 -23.06 -4.51
C THR A 8 8.65 -22.47 -5.61
N ARG A 9 9.07 -22.65 -6.86
CA ARG A 9 8.22 -22.39 -8.03
C ARG A 9 7.55 -23.69 -8.43
N LEU A 10 6.22 -23.71 -8.37
CA LEU A 10 5.41 -24.88 -8.73
C LEU A 10 5.43 -25.14 -10.23
N PRO A 11 5.12 -26.36 -10.68
CA PRO A 11 4.98 -26.65 -12.12
C PRO A 11 3.92 -25.80 -12.83
N SER A 12 2.93 -25.29 -12.09
CA SER A 12 1.91 -24.33 -12.57
C SER A 12 2.45 -22.94 -12.88
N GLY A 13 3.69 -22.62 -12.42
CA GLY A 13 4.26 -21.28 -12.45
C GLY A 13 4.12 -20.48 -11.14
N LEU A 14 3.17 -20.85 -10.26
CA LEU A 14 2.93 -20.16 -8.99
C LEU A 14 4.16 -20.26 -8.08
N THR A 15 4.57 -19.14 -7.52
CA THR A 15 5.69 -19.08 -6.56
C THR A 15 5.17 -19.12 -5.13
N VAL A 16 5.73 -20.03 -4.34
CA VAL A 16 5.48 -20.17 -2.90
C VAL A 16 6.73 -19.77 -2.15
N VAL A 17 6.62 -18.81 -1.24
CA VAL A 17 7.70 -18.37 -0.36
C VAL A 17 7.28 -18.52 1.10
N THR A 18 8.18 -19.04 1.93
CA THR A 18 7.90 -19.18 3.36
C THR A 18 9.07 -18.69 4.19
N GLU A 19 8.75 -18.20 5.39
CA GLU A 19 9.73 -17.92 6.43
C GLU A 19 9.37 -18.63 7.72
N ARG A 20 10.25 -19.49 8.20
CA ARG A 20 10.06 -20.21 9.46
C ARG A 20 10.47 -19.36 10.65
N MET A 21 9.49 -19.11 11.55
CA MET A 21 9.65 -18.38 12.80
C MET A 21 9.32 -19.32 13.98
N GLU A 22 10.30 -20.06 14.47
CA GLU A 22 10.07 -21.17 15.44
C GLU A 22 9.53 -20.72 16.79
N ARG A 23 9.73 -19.45 17.18
CA ARG A 23 9.44 -18.94 18.52
C ARG A 23 8.03 -18.36 18.67
N VAL A 24 7.22 -18.39 17.63
CA VAL A 24 5.84 -17.89 17.64
C VAL A 24 4.83 -19.03 17.55
N GLU A 25 3.66 -18.85 18.12
CA GLU A 25 2.56 -19.82 18.02
C GLU A 25 1.63 -19.54 16.83
N THR A 26 1.86 -18.44 16.11
CA THR A 26 1.02 -18.01 15.01
C THR A 26 1.67 -18.24 13.66
N VAL A 27 0.84 -18.25 12.63
CA VAL A 27 1.22 -18.23 11.23
C VAL A 27 0.37 -17.20 10.48
N SER A 28 0.99 -16.47 9.58
CA SER A 28 0.31 -15.66 8.56
C SER A 28 0.52 -16.31 7.21
N PHE A 29 -0.54 -16.38 6.42
CA PHE A 29 -0.54 -16.90 5.06
C PHE A 29 -1.30 -15.93 4.17
N GLY A 30 -0.83 -15.68 2.95
CA GLY A 30 -1.51 -14.78 2.01
C GLY A 30 -1.18 -15.05 0.56
N ALA A 31 -2.11 -14.62 -0.30
CA ALA A 31 -1.95 -14.56 -1.74
C ALA A 31 -1.79 -13.09 -2.15
N TYR A 32 -0.69 -12.78 -2.80
CA TYR A 32 -0.25 -11.44 -3.20
C TYR A 32 -0.33 -11.35 -4.72
N VAL A 33 -1.39 -10.74 -5.22
CA VAL A 33 -1.61 -10.54 -6.66
C VAL A 33 -0.92 -9.24 -7.07
N ALA A 34 -0.02 -9.28 -8.05
CA ALA A 34 0.68 -8.10 -8.58
C ALA A 34 -0.24 -7.28 -9.50
N THR A 35 -1.46 -7.02 -9.03
CA THR A 35 -2.49 -6.25 -9.71
C THR A 35 -3.28 -5.45 -8.70
N GLY A 36 -3.46 -4.17 -8.97
CA GLY A 36 -4.27 -3.25 -8.21
C GLY A 36 -4.86 -2.19 -9.13
N THR A 37 -5.29 -1.07 -8.57
CA THR A 37 -6.08 -0.07 -9.31
C THR A 37 -5.36 0.57 -10.50
N ARG A 38 -4.01 0.59 -10.51
CA ARG A 38 -3.26 1.08 -11.67
C ARG A 38 -3.34 0.18 -12.91
N HIS A 39 -3.85 -1.05 -12.76
CA HIS A 39 -4.00 -2.01 -13.86
C HIS A 39 -5.41 -1.98 -14.47
N GLU A 40 -6.30 -1.16 -13.92
CA GLU A 40 -7.67 -1.00 -14.38
C GLU A 40 -7.73 -0.08 -15.61
N THR A 41 -8.65 -0.35 -16.53
CA THR A 41 -9.00 0.61 -17.56
C THR A 41 -9.86 1.74 -16.97
N ALA A 42 -10.11 2.79 -17.75
CA ALA A 42 -10.97 3.87 -17.28
C ALA A 42 -12.43 3.41 -17.06
N GLU A 43 -12.87 2.45 -17.87
CA GLU A 43 -14.22 1.91 -17.86
C GLU A 43 -14.42 0.84 -16.76
N GLU A 44 -13.33 0.34 -16.17
CA GLU A 44 -13.34 -0.72 -15.15
C GLU A 44 -12.83 -0.24 -13.78
N ASN A 45 -12.63 1.09 -13.61
CA ASN A 45 -12.10 1.61 -12.34
C ASN A 45 -12.99 1.23 -11.16
N GLY A 46 -12.36 0.69 -10.13
CA GLY A 46 -13.01 0.12 -8.94
C GLY A 46 -13.23 -1.40 -9.01
N VAL A 47 -12.89 -2.06 -10.13
CA VAL A 47 -13.09 -3.50 -10.29
C VAL A 47 -12.23 -4.32 -9.31
N SER A 48 -11.01 -3.88 -9.01
CA SER A 48 -10.12 -4.59 -8.07
C SER A 48 -10.70 -4.57 -6.66
N HIS A 49 -11.23 -3.44 -6.21
CA HIS A 49 -11.87 -3.29 -4.92
C HIS A 49 -13.18 -4.07 -4.85
N PHE A 50 -13.98 -4.04 -5.91
CA PHE A 50 -15.21 -4.84 -5.94
C PHE A 50 -14.90 -6.36 -5.90
N LEU A 51 -13.84 -6.82 -6.58
CA LEU A 51 -13.39 -8.22 -6.49
C LEU A 51 -12.93 -8.59 -5.08
N GLU A 52 -12.26 -7.69 -4.38
CA GLU A 52 -11.90 -7.87 -2.98
C GLU A 52 -13.11 -8.19 -2.11
N HIS A 53 -14.18 -7.39 -2.19
CA HIS A 53 -15.44 -7.63 -1.51
C HIS A 53 -16.06 -8.97 -1.88
N MET A 54 -16.17 -9.24 -3.18
CA MET A 54 -16.82 -10.43 -3.69
C MET A 54 -16.10 -11.73 -3.37
N ALA A 55 -14.79 -11.70 -3.10
CA ALA A 55 -14.05 -12.91 -2.72
C ALA A 55 -14.60 -13.57 -1.45
N PHE A 56 -15.16 -12.79 -0.53
CA PHE A 56 -15.73 -13.29 0.74
C PHE A 56 -17.24 -13.60 0.67
N LYS A 57 -17.89 -13.45 -0.50
CA LYS A 57 -19.35 -13.57 -0.63
C LYS A 57 -19.82 -14.94 -1.12
N GLY A 58 -18.95 -15.93 -1.04
CA GLY A 58 -19.26 -17.32 -1.24
C GLY A 58 -18.52 -17.95 -2.40
N THR A 59 -18.28 -19.22 -2.22
CA THR A 59 -17.64 -20.12 -3.18
C THR A 59 -18.60 -21.26 -3.56
N THR A 60 -18.15 -22.15 -4.41
CA THR A 60 -18.92 -23.38 -4.73
C THR A 60 -19.08 -24.31 -3.53
N SER A 61 -18.20 -24.17 -2.50
CA SER A 61 -18.17 -25.06 -1.32
C SER A 61 -18.60 -24.37 -0.02
N ARG A 62 -18.56 -23.03 0.06
CA ARG A 62 -18.82 -22.25 1.27
C ARG A 62 -19.71 -21.06 1.00
N SER A 63 -20.70 -20.82 1.87
CA SER A 63 -21.39 -19.51 1.93
C SER A 63 -20.49 -18.46 2.56
N ALA A 64 -20.84 -17.17 2.42
CA ALA A 64 -20.14 -16.06 3.08
C ALA A 64 -20.06 -16.27 4.62
N LEU A 65 -21.20 -16.64 5.24
CA LEU A 65 -21.25 -16.95 6.67
C LEU A 65 -20.29 -18.11 7.03
N ARG A 66 -20.25 -19.15 6.22
CA ARG A 66 -19.40 -20.31 6.48
C ARG A 66 -17.90 -19.96 6.42
N ILE A 67 -17.50 -19.08 5.51
CA ILE A 67 -16.12 -18.57 5.42
C ILE A 67 -15.74 -17.87 6.74
N ALA A 68 -16.62 -17.00 7.25
CA ALA A 68 -16.39 -16.29 8.50
C ALA A 68 -16.36 -17.25 9.70
N GLU A 69 -17.36 -18.13 9.84
CA GLU A 69 -17.45 -19.08 10.95
C GLU A 69 -16.24 -20.02 11.04
N GLU A 70 -15.74 -20.55 9.91
CA GLU A 70 -14.60 -21.46 9.92
C GLU A 70 -13.32 -20.80 10.42
N ILE A 71 -13.11 -19.52 10.09
CA ILE A 71 -11.95 -18.74 10.59
C ILE A 71 -12.15 -18.32 12.04
N GLU A 72 -13.32 -17.81 12.40
CA GLU A 72 -13.61 -17.33 13.76
C GLU A 72 -13.63 -18.47 14.78
N ASN A 73 -14.13 -19.66 14.43
CA ASN A 73 -14.15 -20.84 15.28
C ASN A 73 -12.75 -21.30 15.74
N VAL A 74 -11.69 -20.95 15.00
CA VAL A 74 -10.31 -21.24 15.39
C VAL A 74 -9.57 -20.00 15.92
N GLY A 75 -10.31 -18.88 16.16
CA GLY A 75 -9.73 -17.62 16.65
C GLY A 75 -8.83 -16.92 15.61
N GLY A 76 -9.06 -17.19 14.34
CA GLY A 76 -8.31 -16.62 13.24
C GLY A 76 -8.87 -15.27 12.77
N HIS A 77 -8.08 -14.63 11.91
CA HIS A 77 -8.48 -13.41 11.22
C HIS A 77 -8.22 -13.58 9.74
N ILE A 78 -9.21 -13.26 8.90
CA ILE A 78 -9.10 -13.18 7.45
C ILE A 78 -9.42 -11.75 7.01
N ASN A 79 -8.66 -11.25 6.06
CA ASN A 79 -8.91 -9.93 5.48
C ASN A 79 -8.28 -9.83 4.10
N ALA A 80 -8.57 -8.73 3.39
CA ALA A 80 -7.92 -8.36 2.16
C ALA A 80 -7.71 -6.85 2.10
N TYR A 81 -6.93 -6.40 1.14
CA TYR A 81 -6.84 -4.99 0.77
C TYR A 81 -6.45 -4.82 -0.68
N THR A 82 -6.96 -3.76 -1.30
CA THR A 82 -6.59 -3.32 -2.64
C THR A 82 -5.74 -2.07 -2.56
N ALA A 83 -4.54 -2.15 -3.16
CA ALA A 83 -3.65 -1.02 -3.34
C ALA A 83 -3.51 -0.68 -4.83
N ARG A 84 -2.66 0.28 -5.15
CA ARG A 84 -2.47 0.69 -6.56
C ARG A 84 -1.77 -0.37 -7.40
N GLU A 85 -0.81 -1.10 -6.84
CA GLU A 85 0.00 -2.08 -7.57
C GLU A 85 -0.26 -3.53 -7.15
N GLN A 86 -1.03 -3.76 -6.09
CA GLN A 86 -1.30 -5.11 -5.60
C GLN A 86 -2.69 -5.22 -4.95
N THR A 87 -3.23 -6.44 -4.97
CA THR A 87 -4.36 -6.87 -4.14
C THR A 87 -3.91 -8.07 -3.33
N VAL A 88 -4.20 -8.05 -2.04
CA VAL A 88 -3.72 -9.06 -1.09
C VAL A 88 -4.88 -9.67 -0.33
N TYR A 89 -4.89 -11.00 -0.24
CA TYR A 89 -5.82 -11.78 0.57
C TYR A 89 -5.02 -12.55 1.60
N TYR A 90 -5.32 -12.41 2.88
CA TYR A 90 -4.49 -12.99 3.92
C TYR A 90 -5.27 -13.46 5.13
N VAL A 91 -4.69 -14.44 5.83
CA VAL A 91 -5.17 -14.95 7.11
C VAL A 91 -4.04 -14.90 8.15
N LYS A 92 -4.43 -14.75 9.41
CA LYS A 92 -3.56 -14.95 10.57
C LYS A 92 -4.23 -15.92 11.54
N LEU A 93 -3.53 -17.00 11.86
CA LEU A 93 -4.07 -18.14 12.59
C LEU A 93 -3.03 -18.67 13.62
N LEU A 94 -3.48 -19.55 14.51
CA LEU A 94 -2.55 -20.43 15.22
C LEU A 94 -1.95 -21.45 14.23
N LYS A 95 -0.73 -21.90 14.47
CA LYS A 95 0.06 -22.75 13.56
C LYS A 95 -0.64 -24.04 13.16
N GLU A 96 -1.39 -24.66 14.07
CA GLU A 96 -2.15 -25.89 13.82
C GLU A 96 -3.27 -25.72 12.79
N ASN A 97 -3.73 -24.48 12.58
CA ASN A 97 -4.82 -24.16 11.67
C ASN A 97 -4.34 -23.62 10.30
N LEU A 98 -3.03 -23.68 10.01
CA LEU A 98 -2.49 -23.25 8.72
C LEU A 98 -3.23 -23.88 7.52
N GLY A 99 -3.56 -25.18 7.62
CA GLY A 99 -4.26 -25.89 6.56
C GLY A 99 -5.61 -25.29 6.20
N LEU A 100 -6.38 -24.86 7.20
CA LEU A 100 -7.64 -24.15 7.01
C LEU A 100 -7.43 -22.81 6.30
N GLY A 101 -6.41 -22.05 6.68
CA GLY A 101 -6.09 -20.77 6.05
C GLY A 101 -5.73 -20.91 4.58
N VAL A 102 -4.90 -21.92 4.22
CA VAL A 102 -4.54 -22.19 2.82
C VAL A 102 -5.75 -22.62 2.01
N ASP A 103 -6.61 -23.49 2.57
CA ASP A 103 -7.82 -23.97 1.93
C ASP A 103 -8.79 -22.80 1.65
N ILE A 104 -9.08 -21.95 2.62
CA ILE A 104 -10.04 -20.85 2.46
C ILE A 104 -9.51 -19.81 1.46
N ILE A 105 -8.24 -19.38 1.56
CA ILE A 105 -7.67 -18.43 0.59
C ILE A 105 -7.65 -19.04 -0.82
N GLY A 106 -7.30 -20.31 -0.95
CA GLY A 106 -7.37 -21.01 -2.24
C GLY A 106 -8.80 -21.07 -2.78
N ASP A 107 -9.77 -21.40 -1.95
CA ASP A 107 -11.18 -21.52 -2.33
C ASP A 107 -11.78 -20.18 -2.81
N ILE A 108 -11.58 -19.10 -2.04
CA ILE A 108 -12.08 -17.75 -2.43
C ILE A 108 -11.44 -17.21 -3.71
N LEU A 109 -10.22 -17.61 -4.04
CA LEU A 109 -9.51 -17.16 -5.23
C LEU A 109 -9.74 -18.05 -6.48
N THR A 110 -10.19 -19.28 -6.29
CA THR A 110 -10.34 -20.22 -7.40
C THR A 110 -11.79 -20.64 -7.67
N ASN A 111 -12.67 -20.54 -6.68
CA ASN A 111 -14.03 -21.08 -6.71
C ASN A 111 -15.13 -20.06 -6.36
N SER A 112 -14.82 -18.75 -6.32
CA SER A 112 -15.84 -17.71 -6.07
C SER A 112 -16.99 -17.80 -7.07
N THR A 113 -18.23 -17.73 -6.55
CA THR A 113 -19.43 -17.87 -7.37
C THR A 113 -19.90 -16.57 -8.00
N PHE A 114 -19.50 -15.42 -7.43
CA PHE A 114 -20.02 -14.12 -7.82
C PHE A 114 -21.55 -14.11 -7.92
N ASP A 115 -22.20 -14.58 -6.84
CA ASP A 115 -23.66 -14.67 -6.80
C ASP A 115 -24.27 -13.29 -7.08
N PRO A 116 -25.26 -13.18 -7.99
CA PRO A 116 -25.84 -11.90 -8.37
C PRO A 116 -26.51 -11.16 -7.21
N ALA A 117 -27.13 -11.88 -6.26
CA ALA A 117 -27.77 -11.24 -5.13
C ALA A 117 -26.75 -10.70 -4.12
N GLU A 118 -25.65 -11.43 -3.90
CA GLU A 118 -24.52 -10.93 -3.10
C GLU A 118 -23.85 -9.73 -3.78
N MET A 119 -23.69 -9.78 -5.09
CA MET A 119 -23.11 -8.67 -5.85
C MET A 119 -23.92 -7.37 -5.70
N GLU A 120 -25.27 -7.45 -5.73
CA GLU A 120 -26.11 -6.27 -5.51
C GLU A 120 -26.02 -5.75 -4.07
N ARG A 121 -25.88 -6.62 -3.07
CA ARG A 121 -25.64 -6.20 -1.68
C ARG A 121 -24.32 -5.48 -1.53
N GLU A 122 -23.23 -6.06 -2.08
CA GLU A 122 -21.90 -5.46 -1.99
C GLU A 122 -21.78 -4.18 -2.80
N ARG A 123 -22.44 -4.08 -3.94
CA ARG A 123 -22.59 -2.81 -4.67
C ARG A 123 -23.15 -1.71 -3.76
N GLY A 124 -24.18 -2.03 -2.99
CA GLY A 124 -24.74 -1.10 -2.02
C GLY A 124 -23.74 -0.71 -0.92
N VAL A 125 -22.96 -1.66 -0.44
CA VAL A 125 -21.90 -1.41 0.57
C VAL A 125 -20.80 -0.51 -0.01
N ILE A 126 -20.27 -0.81 -1.19
CA ILE A 126 -19.22 -0.02 -1.85
C ILE A 126 -19.69 1.41 -2.14
N LEU A 127 -20.94 1.59 -2.56
CA LEU A 127 -21.52 2.94 -2.74
C LEU A 127 -21.62 3.71 -1.42
N GLN A 128 -21.87 3.04 -0.29
CA GLN A 128 -21.83 3.66 1.03
C GLN A 128 -20.40 4.02 1.43
N GLU A 129 -19.40 3.18 1.13
CA GLU A 129 -18.00 3.48 1.37
C GLU A 129 -17.51 4.67 0.55
N ILE A 130 -17.91 4.77 -0.73
CA ILE A 130 -17.64 5.97 -1.55
C ILE A 130 -18.27 7.21 -0.91
N GLY A 131 -19.52 7.10 -0.42
CA GLY A 131 -20.19 8.19 0.31
C GLY A 131 -19.41 8.58 1.58
N GLN A 132 -18.99 7.61 2.38
CA GLN A 132 -18.20 7.85 3.59
C GLN A 132 -16.84 8.49 3.27
N ALA A 133 -16.15 8.00 2.23
CA ALA A 133 -14.88 8.60 1.79
C ALA A 133 -15.09 10.06 1.36
N ASN A 134 -16.17 10.38 0.63
CA ASN A 134 -16.51 11.74 0.23
C ASN A 134 -16.87 12.66 1.43
N ASP A 135 -17.31 12.09 2.54
CA ASP A 135 -17.59 12.81 3.79
C ASP A 135 -16.35 12.95 4.69
N THR A 136 -15.27 12.23 4.39
CA THR A 136 -14.02 12.25 5.14
C THR A 136 -13.01 13.18 4.44
N PRO A 137 -12.70 14.37 5.01
CA PRO A 137 -11.87 15.36 4.32
C PRO A 137 -10.50 14.86 3.89
N ASP A 138 -9.86 14.02 4.71
CA ASP A 138 -8.53 13.46 4.43
C ASP A 138 -8.59 12.51 3.22
N ASP A 139 -9.58 11.61 3.17
CA ASP A 139 -9.72 10.63 2.08
C ASP A 139 -9.96 11.33 0.74
N VAL A 140 -10.92 12.27 0.72
CA VAL A 140 -11.20 13.10 -0.46
C VAL A 140 -9.96 13.85 -0.93
N LEU A 141 -9.22 14.44 0.01
CA LEU A 141 -8.04 15.22 -0.32
C LEU A 141 -6.95 14.36 -0.95
N PHE A 142 -6.70 13.15 -0.40
CA PHE A 142 -5.71 12.24 -0.96
C PHE A 142 -6.10 11.68 -2.32
N ASP A 143 -7.38 11.45 -2.58
CA ASP A 143 -7.85 11.05 -3.92
C ASP A 143 -7.63 12.16 -4.94
N HIS A 144 -8.02 13.41 -4.63
CA HIS A 144 -7.77 14.55 -5.50
C HIS A 144 -6.28 14.86 -5.66
N PHE A 145 -5.50 14.72 -4.61
CA PHE A 145 -4.05 14.83 -4.68
C PHE A 145 -3.44 13.84 -5.67
N GLN A 146 -3.87 12.57 -5.58
CA GLN A 146 -3.37 11.51 -6.46
C GLN A 146 -3.80 11.73 -7.91
N GLU A 147 -5.06 12.13 -8.14
CA GLU A 147 -5.58 12.45 -9.47
C GLU A 147 -4.82 13.63 -10.10
N THR A 148 -4.52 14.66 -9.30
CA THR A 148 -3.76 15.84 -9.74
C THR A 148 -2.30 15.49 -10.02
N ALA A 149 -1.70 14.62 -9.20
CA ALA A 149 -0.32 14.15 -9.38
C ALA A 149 -0.17 13.30 -10.66
N PHE A 150 -1.20 12.51 -11.03
CA PHE A 150 -1.20 11.61 -12.17
C PHE A 150 -2.44 11.81 -13.05
N PRO A 151 -2.56 12.97 -13.72
CA PRO A 151 -3.78 13.32 -14.46
C PRO A 151 -4.04 12.38 -15.64
N ALA A 152 -5.30 11.96 -15.78
CA ALA A 152 -5.79 11.10 -16.86
C ALA A 152 -5.04 9.75 -17.01
N GLN A 153 -4.52 9.22 -15.93
CA GLN A 153 -3.78 7.96 -15.87
C GLN A 153 -4.39 6.98 -14.87
N PRO A 154 -4.18 5.66 -15.04
CA PRO A 154 -4.63 4.67 -14.06
C PRO A 154 -4.11 4.93 -12.64
N MET A 155 -2.86 5.39 -12.51
CA MET A 155 -2.23 5.71 -11.23
C MET A 155 -2.95 6.84 -10.46
N GLY A 156 -3.66 7.73 -11.14
CA GLY A 156 -4.39 8.86 -10.54
C GLY A 156 -5.82 8.52 -10.10
N ARG A 157 -6.40 7.40 -10.54
CA ARG A 157 -7.81 7.09 -10.27
C ARG A 157 -8.06 6.68 -8.82
N PRO A 158 -9.27 6.95 -8.28
CA PRO A 158 -9.63 6.54 -6.93
C PRO A 158 -9.66 5.01 -6.80
N THR A 159 -9.27 4.51 -5.64
CA THR A 159 -9.25 3.06 -5.38
C THR A 159 -10.64 2.44 -5.35
N LEU A 160 -11.62 3.15 -4.81
CA LEU A 160 -13.00 2.70 -4.73
C LEU A 160 -13.75 2.74 -6.08
N GLY A 161 -13.17 3.38 -7.10
CA GLY A 161 -13.85 3.69 -8.34
C GLY A 161 -14.80 4.89 -8.20
N THR A 162 -15.59 5.14 -9.25
CA THR A 162 -16.62 6.18 -9.23
C THR A 162 -18.00 5.55 -9.01
N GLU A 163 -18.93 6.31 -8.40
CA GLU A 163 -20.31 5.82 -8.18
C GLU A 163 -20.96 5.28 -9.46
N SER A 164 -20.80 5.98 -10.59
CA SER A 164 -21.40 5.57 -11.87
C SER A 164 -20.87 4.24 -12.35
N LEU A 165 -19.53 4.03 -12.30
CA LEU A 165 -18.91 2.78 -12.72
C LEU A 165 -19.31 1.62 -11.79
N ILE A 166 -19.34 1.83 -10.48
CA ILE A 166 -19.75 0.81 -9.52
C ILE A 166 -21.21 0.43 -9.70
N ARG A 167 -22.11 1.40 -9.99
CA ARG A 167 -23.54 1.13 -10.27
C ARG A 167 -23.72 0.24 -11.50
N ASP A 168 -22.92 0.44 -12.54
CA ASP A 168 -23.07 -0.25 -13.82
C ASP A 168 -22.16 -1.47 -13.98
N MET A 169 -21.26 -1.74 -13.02
CA MET A 169 -20.30 -2.83 -13.11
C MET A 169 -20.98 -4.19 -13.15
N SER A 170 -20.72 -4.94 -14.23
CA SER A 170 -21.34 -6.24 -14.45
C SER A 170 -20.55 -7.39 -13.83
N ARG A 171 -21.23 -8.50 -13.57
CA ARG A 171 -20.61 -9.76 -13.13
C ARG A 171 -19.55 -10.24 -14.12
N GLU A 172 -19.84 -10.10 -15.40
CA GLU A 172 -18.95 -10.49 -16.50
C GLU A 172 -17.64 -9.69 -16.47
N THR A 173 -17.70 -8.41 -16.09
CA THR A 173 -16.52 -7.55 -15.91
C THR A 173 -15.64 -8.08 -14.79
N LEU A 174 -16.20 -8.37 -13.61
CA LEU A 174 -15.46 -8.95 -12.48
C LEU A 174 -14.79 -10.28 -12.87
N MET A 175 -15.54 -11.19 -13.47
CA MET A 175 -15.03 -12.51 -13.88
C MET A 175 -13.93 -12.39 -14.95
N ARG A 176 -14.10 -11.51 -15.92
CA ARG A 176 -13.10 -11.27 -16.98
C ARG A 176 -11.82 -10.70 -16.37
N TYR A 177 -11.93 -9.70 -15.50
CA TYR A 177 -10.80 -9.07 -14.83
C TYR A 177 -10.05 -10.07 -13.95
N MET A 178 -10.75 -10.82 -13.12
CA MET A 178 -10.16 -11.86 -12.28
C MET A 178 -9.41 -12.89 -13.13
N LYS A 179 -10.01 -13.39 -14.20
CA LYS A 179 -9.39 -14.36 -15.10
C LYS A 179 -8.12 -13.82 -15.78
N ALA A 180 -8.07 -12.53 -16.09
CA ALA A 180 -6.93 -11.90 -16.76
C ALA A 180 -5.76 -11.61 -15.79
N HIS A 181 -6.06 -11.28 -14.54
CA HIS A 181 -5.07 -10.77 -13.59
C HIS A 181 -4.68 -11.76 -12.49
N TYR A 182 -5.60 -12.65 -12.06
CA TYR A 182 -5.36 -13.60 -10.97
C TYR A 182 -4.81 -14.91 -11.54
N THR A 183 -3.55 -14.87 -11.91
CA THR A 183 -2.87 -15.97 -12.61
C THR A 183 -1.63 -16.42 -11.85
N THR A 184 -1.15 -17.62 -12.13
CA THR A 184 0.01 -18.20 -11.43
C THR A 184 1.29 -17.38 -11.61
N ASP A 185 1.46 -16.72 -12.76
CA ASP A 185 2.65 -15.89 -13.03
C ASP A 185 2.54 -14.47 -12.43
N ASN A 186 1.32 -14.06 -12.07
CA ASN A 186 1.04 -12.74 -11.50
C ASN A 186 0.74 -12.77 -9.99
N MET A 187 0.93 -13.92 -9.36
CA MET A 187 0.64 -14.13 -7.95
C MET A 187 1.83 -14.78 -7.24
N ILE A 188 2.08 -14.32 -6.01
CA ILE A 188 2.97 -14.99 -5.06
C ILE A 188 2.12 -15.41 -3.87
N VAL A 189 2.30 -16.64 -3.44
CA VAL A 189 1.76 -17.11 -2.17
C VAL A 189 2.87 -17.10 -1.13
N ALA A 190 2.63 -16.44 -0.01
CA ALA A 190 3.60 -16.32 1.06
C ALA A 190 3.06 -16.82 2.39
N ALA A 191 3.95 -17.34 3.23
CA ALA A 191 3.63 -17.67 4.62
C ALA A 191 4.81 -17.37 5.54
N ALA A 192 4.52 -16.86 6.73
CA ALA A 192 5.54 -16.67 7.77
C ALA A 192 4.99 -17.06 9.13
N GLY A 193 5.83 -17.69 9.95
CA GLY A 193 5.43 -18.16 11.27
C GLY A 193 5.99 -19.54 11.59
N ASN A 194 5.38 -20.22 12.56
CA ASN A 194 5.79 -21.55 12.95
C ASN A 194 5.20 -22.60 11.99
N LEU A 195 5.91 -22.85 10.93
CA LEU A 195 5.48 -23.69 9.81
C LEU A 195 6.63 -24.52 9.21
N HIS A 196 6.29 -25.49 8.37
CA HIS A 196 7.21 -26.22 7.51
C HIS A 196 6.91 -25.89 6.04
N HIS A 197 7.95 -25.59 5.27
CA HIS A 197 7.85 -25.17 3.89
C HIS A 197 7.11 -26.20 3.00
N GLU A 198 7.50 -27.46 3.16
CA GLU A 198 6.96 -28.58 2.36
C GLU A 198 5.45 -28.76 2.59
N ASP A 199 4.98 -28.56 3.83
CA ASP A 199 3.54 -28.62 4.14
C ASP A 199 2.76 -27.49 3.45
N VAL A 200 3.34 -26.28 3.42
CA VAL A 200 2.74 -25.14 2.71
C VAL A 200 2.70 -25.41 1.21
N VAL A 201 3.82 -25.87 0.63
CA VAL A 201 3.92 -26.18 -0.81
C VAL A 201 2.88 -27.24 -1.22
N GLN A 202 2.75 -28.32 -0.46
CA GLN A 202 1.80 -29.39 -0.75
C GLN A 202 0.35 -28.87 -0.71
N ARG A 203 -0.01 -28.10 0.29
CA ARG A 203 -1.36 -27.50 0.41
C ARG A 203 -1.65 -26.50 -0.70
N VAL A 204 -0.70 -25.63 -1.02
CA VAL A 204 -0.85 -24.67 -2.12
C VAL A 204 -1.02 -25.40 -3.45
N GLN A 205 -0.25 -26.46 -3.72
CA GLN A 205 -0.46 -27.29 -4.92
C GLN A 205 -1.88 -27.85 -5.02
N GLN A 206 -2.46 -28.25 -3.90
CA GLN A 206 -3.81 -28.82 -3.86
C GLN A 206 -4.89 -27.75 -4.06
N HIS A 207 -4.81 -26.64 -3.32
CA HIS A 207 -5.90 -25.66 -3.23
C HIS A 207 -5.84 -24.56 -4.31
N PHE A 208 -4.69 -24.38 -4.98
CA PHE A 208 -4.51 -23.39 -6.06
C PHE A 208 -4.36 -24.05 -7.44
N ALA A 209 -4.69 -25.34 -7.57
CA ALA A 209 -4.52 -26.11 -8.82
C ALA A 209 -5.33 -25.56 -10.01
N ASN A 210 -6.43 -24.86 -9.73
CA ASN A 210 -7.35 -24.32 -10.75
C ASN A 210 -6.96 -22.92 -11.26
N LEU A 211 -5.89 -22.31 -10.72
CA LEU A 211 -5.42 -21.02 -11.24
C LEU A 211 -4.90 -21.18 -12.67
N SER A 212 -5.32 -20.28 -13.55
CA SER A 212 -4.82 -20.24 -14.92
C SER A 212 -3.37 -19.73 -14.99
N SER A 213 -2.61 -20.26 -15.93
CA SER A 213 -1.30 -19.72 -16.30
C SER A 213 -1.49 -18.80 -17.52
N SER A 214 -1.34 -17.51 -17.32
CA SER A 214 -1.27 -16.52 -18.40
C SER A 214 -0.41 -15.36 -17.96
N SER A 215 0.29 -14.73 -18.91
CA SER A 215 1.05 -13.52 -18.64
C SER A 215 0.10 -12.40 -18.20
N ALA A 216 0.49 -11.67 -17.15
CA ALA A 216 -0.25 -10.48 -16.73
C ALA A 216 -0.30 -9.43 -17.85
N PRO A 217 -1.36 -8.62 -17.91
CA PRO A 217 -1.41 -7.47 -18.78
C PRO A 217 -0.25 -6.51 -18.54
N VAL A 218 0.18 -5.82 -19.60
CA VAL A 218 1.27 -4.84 -19.52
C VAL A 218 0.82 -3.65 -18.70
N THR A 219 1.59 -3.32 -17.68
CA THR A 219 1.37 -2.13 -16.84
C THR A 219 1.84 -0.87 -17.58
N LEU A 220 0.99 0.15 -17.62
CA LEU A 220 1.37 1.46 -18.16
C LEU A 220 2.29 2.19 -17.17
N SER A 221 3.38 2.76 -17.68
CA SER A 221 4.29 3.57 -16.85
C SER A 221 3.59 4.83 -16.35
N ALA A 222 3.71 5.07 -15.05
CA ALA A 222 3.17 6.27 -14.42
C ALA A 222 4.03 7.49 -14.79
N ARG A 223 3.38 8.62 -15.06
CA ARG A 223 4.03 9.89 -15.36
C ARG A 223 3.49 10.97 -14.44
N TYR A 224 4.32 11.40 -13.52
CA TYR A 224 3.95 12.49 -12.62
C TYR A 224 3.77 13.78 -13.42
N GLY A 225 2.58 14.40 -13.29
CA GLY A 225 2.24 15.65 -13.99
C GLY A 225 2.36 16.88 -13.09
N GLY A 226 1.98 16.72 -11.84
CA GLY A 226 1.82 17.85 -10.91
C GLY A 226 0.62 18.72 -11.23
N GLY A 227 0.42 19.76 -10.45
CA GLY A 227 -0.69 20.70 -10.63
C GLY A 227 -1.34 21.15 -9.34
N GLU A 228 -2.50 21.75 -9.43
CA GLU A 228 -3.23 22.25 -8.27
C GLU A 228 -4.69 21.76 -8.26
N PHE A 229 -5.14 21.36 -7.08
CA PHE A 229 -6.54 21.15 -6.75
C PHE A 229 -6.89 22.00 -5.53
N ARG A 230 -7.95 22.79 -5.62
CA ARG A 230 -8.44 23.61 -4.51
C ARG A 230 -9.96 23.52 -4.45
N GLN A 231 -10.48 23.16 -3.28
CA GLN A 231 -11.90 23.14 -3.04
C GLN A 231 -12.24 23.86 -1.72
N VAL A 232 -12.97 24.95 -1.82
CA VAL A 232 -13.53 25.61 -0.64
C VAL A 232 -14.71 24.75 -0.12
N LYS A 233 -14.60 24.32 1.13
CA LYS A 233 -15.65 23.55 1.82
C LYS A 233 -15.75 24.08 3.25
N GLU A 234 -16.96 24.13 3.78
CA GLU A 234 -17.20 24.53 5.18
C GLU A 234 -16.77 23.38 6.10
N LEU A 235 -15.57 23.49 6.64
CA LEU A 235 -14.94 22.54 7.56
C LEU A 235 -14.27 23.32 8.71
N ASP A 236 -14.08 22.66 9.83
CA ASP A 236 -13.36 23.23 10.98
C ASP A 236 -11.88 23.51 10.70
N GLN A 237 -11.30 22.70 9.79
CA GLN A 237 -9.89 22.80 9.39
C GLN A 237 -9.74 22.81 7.88
N ALA A 238 -8.67 23.44 7.41
CA ALA A 238 -8.15 23.27 6.07
C ALA A 238 -7.16 22.10 6.05
N HIS A 239 -7.31 21.23 5.08
CA HIS A 239 -6.45 20.09 4.84
C HIS A 239 -5.61 20.37 3.60
N VAL A 240 -4.31 20.22 3.69
CA VAL A 240 -3.36 20.54 2.62
C VAL A 240 -2.41 19.39 2.41
N VAL A 241 -2.24 18.97 1.16
CA VAL A 241 -1.15 18.07 0.73
C VAL A 241 -0.30 18.79 -0.30
N LEU A 242 0.99 18.89 0.00
CA LEU A 242 2.01 19.34 -0.95
C LEU A 242 2.86 18.13 -1.34
N GLY A 243 2.92 17.82 -2.64
CA GLY A 243 3.64 16.65 -3.13
C GLY A 243 4.57 16.93 -4.30
N PHE A 244 5.47 15.99 -4.52
CA PHE A 244 6.50 16.03 -5.55
C PHE A 244 6.72 14.63 -6.14
N PRO A 245 7.26 14.52 -7.37
CA PRO A 245 7.71 13.23 -7.89
C PRO A 245 8.84 12.67 -7.00
N SER A 246 8.82 11.37 -6.76
CA SER A 246 9.84 10.68 -5.96
C SER A 246 10.33 9.42 -6.69
N PHE A 247 11.10 8.61 -5.99
CA PHE A 247 11.84 7.48 -6.52
C PHE A 247 11.05 6.18 -6.39
N GLY A 248 11.24 5.29 -7.35
CA GLY A 248 10.82 3.90 -7.25
C GLY A 248 11.73 3.09 -6.32
N TYR A 249 11.35 1.82 -6.08
CA TYR A 249 12.05 0.94 -5.14
C TYR A 249 13.51 0.64 -5.50
N GLU A 250 13.87 0.67 -6.79
CA GLU A 250 15.21 0.33 -7.28
C GLU A 250 16.12 1.55 -7.48
N ASP A 251 15.60 2.78 -7.31
CA ASP A 251 16.41 3.98 -7.44
C ASP A 251 17.49 4.04 -6.33
N PRO A 252 18.74 4.42 -6.66
CA PRO A 252 19.80 4.59 -5.66
C PRO A 252 19.45 5.55 -4.52
N ASP A 253 18.56 6.53 -4.79
CA ASP A 253 18.13 7.52 -3.79
C ASP A 253 16.85 7.08 -3.03
N TYR A 254 16.41 5.81 -3.15
CA TYR A 254 15.29 5.28 -2.38
C TYR A 254 15.49 5.40 -0.86
N PHE A 255 16.61 4.91 -0.31
CA PHE A 255 16.92 5.03 1.12
C PHE A 255 17.19 6.47 1.56
N PRO A 256 17.94 7.29 0.80
CA PRO A 256 18.00 8.73 1.03
C PRO A 256 16.64 9.41 1.14
N ALA A 257 15.66 9.07 0.28
CA ALA A 257 14.30 9.63 0.34
C ALA A 257 13.51 9.18 1.59
N LEU A 258 13.68 7.94 2.04
CA LEU A 258 13.07 7.48 3.29
C LEU A 258 13.63 8.24 4.50
N LEU A 259 14.95 8.46 4.54
CA LEU A 259 15.60 9.25 5.59
C LEU A 259 15.23 10.73 5.49
N LEU A 260 15.13 11.29 4.29
CA LEU A 260 14.61 12.64 4.03
C LEU A 260 13.22 12.82 4.65
N SER A 261 12.31 11.88 4.39
CA SER A 261 10.97 11.90 4.99
C SER A 261 11.04 11.85 6.52
N THR A 262 11.89 11.01 7.09
CA THR A 262 12.06 10.92 8.53
C THR A 262 12.57 12.23 9.14
N VAL A 263 13.55 12.89 8.53
CA VAL A 263 14.08 14.19 8.99
C VAL A 263 13.06 15.30 8.88
N LEU A 264 12.29 15.33 7.78
CA LEU A 264 11.31 16.40 7.54
C LEU A 264 10.07 16.26 8.42
N GLY A 265 9.43 15.09 8.46
CA GLY A 265 8.12 14.93 9.08
C GLY A 265 7.90 13.59 9.79
N GLY A 266 8.97 12.85 10.13
CA GLY A 266 8.87 11.50 10.71
C GLY A 266 8.61 11.43 12.20
N GLY A 267 8.34 12.56 12.90
CA GLY A 267 8.05 12.57 14.32
C GLY A 267 8.19 13.94 14.97
N MET A 268 8.01 14.00 16.28
CA MET A 268 7.98 15.26 17.02
C MET A 268 9.29 16.07 16.96
N SER A 269 10.43 15.44 16.71
CA SER A 269 11.72 16.10 16.54
C SER A 269 12.07 16.45 15.09
N SER A 270 11.16 16.22 14.16
CA SER A 270 11.34 16.53 12.75
C SER A 270 11.23 18.03 12.48
N ARG A 271 11.81 18.48 11.35
CA ARG A 271 11.86 19.91 11.03
C ARG A 271 10.48 20.55 10.91
N LEU A 272 9.57 19.92 10.17
CA LEU A 272 8.23 20.46 9.97
C LEU A 272 7.44 20.51 11.28
N PHE A 273 7.54 19.48 12.12
CA PHE A 273 6.88 19.48 13.41
C PHE A 273 7.41 20.60 14.31
N GLN A 274 8.72 20.78 14.39
CA GLN A 274 9.34 21.83 15.21
C GLN A 274 9.05 23.23 14.68
N GLU A 275 9.17 23.47 13.37
CA GLU A 275 8.99 24.82 12.81
C GLU A 275 7.52 25.22 12.70
N ILE A 276 6.65 24.30 12.27
CA ILE A 276 5.26 24.63 11.94
C ILE A 276 4.36 24.49 13.17
N ARG A 277 4.52 23.39 13.94
CA ARG A 277 3.69 23.12 15.10
C ARG A 277 4.21 23.77 16.38
N GLU A 278 5.46 23.44 16.78
CA GLU A 278 5.97 23.83 18.09
C GLU A 278 6.31 25.33 18.17
N LYS A 279 6.98 25.88 17.17
CA LYS A 279 7.40 27.29 17.19
C LYS A 279 6.30 28.26 16.76
N ARG A 280 5.46 27.86 15.79
CA ARG A 280 4.47 28.79 15.20
C ARG A 280 3.03 28.45 15.53
N GLY A 281 2.74 27.22 15.97
CA GLY A 281 1.39 26.79 16.30
C GLY A 281 0.41 26.76 15.13
N LEU A 282 0.91 26.62 13.88
CA LEU A 282 0.08 26.71 12.68
C LEU A 282 -0.79 25.47 12.49
N VAL A 283 -0.38 24.30 12.99
CA VAL A 283 -1.04 23.02 12.73
C VAL A 283 -1.17 22.21 14.03
N TYR A 284 -2.19 21.36 14.09
CA TYR A 284 -2.23 20.31 15.10
C TYR A 284 -1.39 19.11 14.68
N TRP A 285 -1.43 18.76 13.35
CA TRP A 285 -0.74 17.62 12.80
C TRP A 285 -0.05 17.98 11.49
N VAL A 286 1.21 17.56 11.37
CA VAL A 286 2.00 17.66 10.13
C VAL A 286 2.91 16.43 10.03
N TYR A 287 2.97 15.84 8.86
CA TYR A 287 3.90 14.75 8.55
C TYR A 287 4.30 14.74 7.09
N SER A 288 5.42 14.10 6.81
CA SER A 288 5.84 13.77 5.45
C SER A 288 5.77 12.26 5.22
N PHE A 289 5.57 11.89 3.97
CA PHE A 289 5.56 10.50 3.54
C PHE A 289 6.30 10.33 2.22
N ASN A 290 6.83 9.12 1.98
CA ASN A 290 7.39 8.72 0.71
C ASN A 290 6.68 7.43 0.27
N ALA A 291 5.95 7.50 -0.82
CA ALA A 291 5.19 6.40 -1.41
C ALA A 291 5.87 5.95 -2.71
N PRO A 292 6.75 4.95 -2.66
CA PRO A 292 7.40 4.41 -3.85
C PRO A 292 6.46 3.50 -4.63
N PHE A 293 6.61 3.51 -5.94
CA PHE A 293 6.00 2.59 -6.90
C PHE A 293 7.10 1.83 -7.66
N THR A 294 6.72 0.91 -8.52
CA THR A 294 7.68 0.14 -9.31
C THR A 294 8.49 1.00 -10.29
N ASP A 295 7.90 2.07 -10.78
CA ASP A 295 8.48 2.95 -11.83
C ASP A 295 8.63 4.42 -11.42
N GLY A 296 8.48 4.74 -10.15
CA GLY A 296 8.58 6.10 -9.61
C GLY A 296 8.08 6.18 -8.18
N GLY A 297 7.56 7.34 -7.78
CA GLY A 297 6.99 7.53 -6.45
C GLY A 297 6.46 8.92 -6.24
N ILE A 298 5.90 9.12 -5.06
CA ILE A 298 5.46 10.42 -4.55
C ILE A 298 6.14 10.69 -3.22
N PHE A 299 6.69 11.89 -3.07
CA PHE A 299 7.02 12.46 -1.78
C PHE A 299 5.94 13.48 -1.42
N GLY A 300 5.32 13.36 -0.26
CA GLY A 300 4.24 14.25 0.16
C GLY A 300 4.40 14.78 1.57
N ILE A 301 3.77 15.91 1.81
CA ILE A 301 3.64 16.56 3.11
C ILE A 301 2.16 16.86 3.32
N TYR A 302 1.58 16.32 4.38
CA TYR A 302 0.22 16.61 4.78
C TYR A 302 0.23 17.53 6.01
N ALA A 303 -0.71 18.48 6.05
CA ALA A 303 -0.96 19.31 7.22
C ALA A 303 -2.45 19.65 7.35
N GLY A 304 -2.95 19.58 8.60
CA GLY A 304 -4.26 20.10 9.00
C GLY A 304 -4.10 21.41 9.76
N THR A 305 -4.73 22.50 9.29
CA THR A 305 -4.51 23.85 9.79
C THR A 305 -5.81 24.65 9.89
N GLY A 306 -5.78 25.76 10.64
CA GLY A 306 -6.91 26.70 10.66
C GLY A 306 -6.93 27.60 9.43
N ALA A 307 -8.10 28.20 9.14
CA ALA A 307 -8.28 29.11 8.00
C ALA A 307 -7.32 30.31 8.00
N LYS A 308 -7.00 30.83 9.17
CA LYS A 308 -6.10 32.00 9.32
C LYS A 308 -4.64 31.64 9.13
N GLU A 309 -4.26 30.45 9.53
CA GLU A 309 -2.91 29.91 9.50
C GLU A 309 -2.51 29.37 8.11
N CYS A 310 -3.48 29.12 7.25
CA CYS A 310 -3.28 28.62 5.88
C CYS A 310 -2.27 29.43 5.07
N ALA A 311 -2.37 30.73 5.11
CA ALA A 311 -1.52 31.64 4.31
C ALA A 311 -0.03 31.53 4.69
N GLU A 312 0.30 31.16 5.93
CA GLU A 312 1.68 30.98 6.38
C GLU A 312 2.22 29.57 6.20
N LEU A 313 1.34 28.55 6.19
CA LEU A 313 1.70 27.15 6.18
C LEU A 313 2.58 26.75 4.97
N VAL A 314 2.11 27.06 3.75
CA VAL A 314 2.82 26.65 2.53
C VAL A 314 4.16 27.37 2.40
N PRO A 315 4.28 28.71 2.56
CA PRO A 315 5.56 29.39 2.57
C PRO A 315 6.59 28.84 3.55
N VAL A 316 6.19 28.59 4.81
CA VAL A 316 7.09 28.02 5.83
C VAL A 316 7.50 26.60 5.48
N THR A 317 6.58 25.78 4.96
CA THR A 317 6.91 24.44 4.47
C THR A 317 7.97 24.51 3.36
N LEU A 318 7.77 25.35 2.35
CA LEU A 318 8.71 25.52 1.25
C LEU A 318 10.08 26.03 1.71
N GLU A 319 10.13 26.88 2.75
CA GLU A 319 11.38 27.32 3.36
C GLU A 319 12.18 26.14 3.93
N GLU A 320 11.52 25.24 4.67
CA GLU A 320 12.16 24.04 5.21
C GLU A 320 12.62 23.07 4.11
N LEU A 321 11.85 22.92 3.02
CA LEU A 321 12.26 22.16 1.85
C LEU A 321 13.50 22.77 1.16
N ASN A 322 13.61 24.08 1.13
CA ASN A 322 14.80 24.76 0.60
C ASN A 322 16.02 24.59 1.52
N LYS A 323 15.84 24.60 2.83
CA LYS A 323 16.92 24.41 3.81
C LYS A 323 17.50 22.99 3.73
N ILE A 324 16.65 21.95 3.66
CA ILE A 324 17.12 20.56 3.67
C ILE A 324 17.88 20.17 2.41
N GLN A 325 17.67 20.85 1.30
CA GLN A 325 18.49 20.68 0.07
C GLN A 325 19.94 21.10 0.27
N ARG A 326 20.22 21.96 1.25
CA ARG A 326 21.55 22.55 1.48
C ARG A 326 22.31 21.85 2.59
N TYR A 327 21.61 21.45 3.65
CA TYR A 327 22.27 20.82 4.80
C TYR A 327 21.31 19.95 5.59
N VAL A 328 21.87 18.90 6.18
CA VAL A 328 21.29 18.04 7.22
C VAL A 328 22.36 17.92 8.30
N THR A 329 21.97 18.13 9.56
CA THR A 329 22.93 18.01 10.67
C THR A 329 23.23 16.56 11.00
N GLU A 330 24.36 16.29 11.64
CA GLU A 330 24.71 14.92 12.04
C GLU A 330 23.72 14.36 13.08
N GLU A 331 23.22 15.19 13.98
CA GLU A 331 22.21 14.76 14.95
C GLU A 331 20.90 14.34 14.27
N GLU A 332 20.44 15.07 13.25
CA GLU A 332 19.25 14.70 12.45
C GLU A 332 19.47 13.37 11.73
N LEU A 333 20.63 13.20 11.09
CA LEU A 333 20.99 12.00 10.36
C LEU A 333 21.05 10.76 11.28
N VAL A 334 21.75 10.87 12.40
CA VAL A 334 21.87 9.79 13.39
C VAL A 334 20.50 9.39 13.92
N ARG A 335 19.64 10.35 14.26
CA ARG A 335 18.28 10.12 14.75
C ARG A 335 17.42 9.45 13.68
N ALA A 336 17.43 9.94 12.45
CA ALA A 336 16.65 9.39 11.34
C ALA A 336 17.05 7.94 11.01
N ARG A 337 18.36 7.64 10.96
CA ARG A 337 18.86 6.27 10.79
C ARG A 337 18.40 5.35 11.93
N ALA A 338 18.46 5.81 13.17
CA ALA A 338 18.03 5.04 14.33
C ALA A 338 16.52 4.74 14.26
N GLN A 339 15.69 5.70 13.92
CA GLN A 339 14.24 5.55 13.78
C GLN A 339 13.89 4.57 12.66
N LEU A 340 14.46 4.75 11.46
CA LEU A 340 14.15 3.88 10.33
C LEU A 340 14.62 2.44 10.58
N LYS A 341 15.82 2.26 11.15
CA LYS A 341 16.35 0.94 11.54
C LYS A 341 15.48 0.27 12.62
N ALA A 342 15.08 1.00 13.65
CA ALA A 342 14.24 0.48 14.71
C ALA A 342 12.86 0.06 14.17
N SER A 343 12.22 0.90 13.35
CA SER A 343 10.95 0.58 12.69
C SER A 343 11.04 -0.68 11.84
N LEU A 344 12.10 -0.80 11.03
CA LEU A 344 12.37 -2.01 10.25
C LEU A 344 12.47 -3.24 11.16
N LEU A 345 13.35 -3.20 12.17
CA LEU A 345 13.61 -4.38 13.01
C LEU A 345 12.37 -4.80 13.83
N MET A 346 11.62 -3.84 14.37
CA MET A 346 10.36 -4.13 15.09
C MET A 346 9.30 -4.76 14.16
N SER A 347 9.23 -4.34 12.90
CA SER A 347 8.29 -4.93 11.94
C SER A 347 8.57 -6.41 11.67
N LEU A 348 9.83 -6.87 11.83
CA LEU A 348 10.22 -8.27 11.62
C LEU A 348 9.73 -9.24 12.72
N GLU A 349 9.23 -8.72 13.84
CA GLU A 349 8.69 -9.54 14.92
C GLU A 349 7.25 -10.02 14.62
N SER A 350 6.58 -9.45 13.63
CA SER A 350 5.22 -9.81 13.21
C SER A 350 5.23 -10.83 12.08
N THR A 351 4.50 -11.94 12.23
CA THR A 351 4.31 -12.92 11.16
C THR A 351 3.64 -12.32 9.93
N GLY A 352 2.67 -11.41 10.12
CA GLY A 352 2.00 -10.70 9.01
C GLY A 352 2.96 -9.81 8.23
N SER A 353 3.73 -8.97 8.93
CA SER A 353 4.69 -8.07 8.28
C SER A 353 5.81 -8.84 7.57
N ARG A 354 6.24 -9.98 8.12
CA ARG A 354 7.23 -10.86 7.46
C ARG A 354 6.65 -11.51 6.21
N CYS A 355 5.43 -12.04 6.29
CA CYS A 355 4.72 -12.62 5.17
C CYS A 355 4.60 -11.63 4.00
N GLU A 356 4.14 -10.41 4.29
CA GLU A 356 4.03 -9.34 3.29
C GLU A 356 5.39 -8.93 2.73
N GLN A 357 6.40 -8.76 3.57
CA GLN A 357 7.74 -8.34 3.17
C GLN A 357 8.40 -9.31 2.20
N ILE A 358 8.36 -10.64 2.47
CA ILE A 358 8.98 -11.63 1.58
C ILE A 358 8.24 -11.75 0.25
N ALA A 359 6.91 -11.65 0.25
CA ALA A 359 6.12 -11.62 -0.98
C ALA A 359 6.45 -10.39 -1.83
N ARG A 360 6.42 -9.21 -1.22
CA ARG A 360 6.68 -7.93 -1.89
C ARG A 360 8.11 -7.84 -2.44
N GLN A 361 9.10 -8.33 -1.70
CA GLN A 361 10.49 -8.36 -2.18
C GLN A 361 10.64 -9.23 -3.41
N LEU A 362 9.99 -10.39 -3.47
CA LEU A 362 9.99 -11.22 -4.66
C LEU A 362 9.26 -10.58 -5.84
N GLN A 363 8.13 -9.91 -5.60
CA GLN A 363 7.39 -9.20 -6.65
C GLN A 363 8.20 -8.06 -7.26
N ILE A 364 8.87 -7.25 -6.43
CA ILE A 364 9.58 -6.05 -6.87
C ILE A 364 10.98 -6.37 -7.38
N PHE A 365 11.74 -7.19 -6.64
CA PHE A 365 13.18 -7.39 -6.87
C PHE A 365 13.51 -8.79 -7.44
N GLY A 366 12.54 -9.69 -7.53
CA GLY A 366 12.78 -11.09 -7.92
C GLY A 366 13.66 -11.87 -6.95
N ARG A 367 13.99 -11.30 -5.78
CA ARG A 367 14.83 -11.91 -4.75
C ARG A 367 14.45 -11.46 -3.33
N ILE A 368 14.83 -12.24 -2.36
CA ILE A 368 14.76 -11.83 -0.95
C ILE A 368 15.97 -10.94 -0.64
N ILE A 369 15.72 -9.82 0.02
CA ILE A 369 16.75 -8.90 0.50
C ILE A 369 17.03 -9.22 1.98
N PRO A 370 18.25 -9.69 2.33
CA PRO A 370 18.58 -9.94 3.73
C PRO A 370 18.45 -8.66 4.57
N THR A 371 17.90 -8.78 5.77
CA THR A 371 17.74 -7.65 6.70
C THR A 371 19.06 -6.88 6.91
N ALA A 372 20.18 -7.61 7.01
CA ALA A 372 21.51 -6.99 7.14
C ALA A 372 21.89 -6.14 5.92
N GLU A 373 21.42 -6.48 4.71
CA GLU A 373 21.63 -5.66 3.51
C GLU A 373 20.87 -4.35 3.62
N THR A 374 19.59 -4.41 4.02
CA THR A 374 18.77 -3.22 4.23
C THR A 374 19.33 -2.30 5.32
N VAL A 375 19.73 -2.87 6.45
CA VAL A 375 20.38 -2.11 7.54
C VAL A 375 21.65 -1.42 7.06
N ARG A 376 22.52 -2.13 6.34
CA ARG A 376 23.74 -1.51 5.76
C ARG A 376 23.42 -0.36 4.81
N LYS A 377 22.38 -0.49 3.97
CA LYS A 377 21.95 0.59 3.06
C LYS A 377 21.45 1.81 3.83
N ILE A 378 20.67 1.62 4.89
CA ILE A 378 20.24 2.71 5.77
C ILE A 378 21.43 3.40 6.44
N GLU A 379 22.37 2.62 6.99
CA GLU A 379 23.54 3.14 7.70
C GLU A 379 24.57 3.82 6.76
N ALA A 380 24.60 3.45 5.50
CA ALA A 380 25.49 4.02 4.51
C ALA A 380 25.06 5.41 4.00
N VAL A 381 23.77 5.78 4.12
CA VAL A 381 23.29 7.09 3.67
C VAL A 381 23.93 8.19 4.49
N ASN A 382 24.56 9.18 3.89
CA ASN A 382 25.12 10.35 4.55
C ASN A 382 24.26 11.61 4.33
N ALA A 383 24.62 12.72 5.01
CA ALA A 383 23.87 13.98 4.92
C ALA A 383 23.81 14.51 3.46
N GLY A 384 24.91 14.36 2.71
CA GLY A 384 24.97 14.76 1.31
C GLY A 384 24.03 13.96 0.41
N ASP A 385 23.80 12.67 0.72
CA ASP A 385 22.85 11.84 -0.02
C ASP A 385 21.41 12.32 0.21
N ILE A 386 21.05 12.71 1.44
CA ILE A 386 19.72 13.27 1.75
C ILE A 386 19.53 14.62 1.02
N CYS A 387 20.54 15.51 1.06
CA CYS A 387 20.49 16.79 0.34
C CYS A 387 20.35 16.59 -1.18
N ARG A 388 21.06 15.61 -1.75
CA ARG A 388 20.93 15.24 -3.18
C ARG A 388 19.54 14.74 -3.50
N ALA A 389 18.99 13.80 -2.71
CA ALA A 389 17.64 13.28 -2.88
C ALA A 389 16.60 14.41 -2.77
N ALA A 390 16.73 15.28 -1.77
CA ALA A 390 15.87 16.46 -1.61
C ALA A 390 15.91 17.37 -2.84
N SER A 391 17.10 17.66 -3.37
CA SER A 391 17.27 18.48 -4.57
C SER A 391 16.63 17.84 -5.80
N ARG A 392 16.76 16.52 -5.98
CA ARG A 392 16.10 15.80 -7.08
C ARG A 392 14.57 15.82 -6.97
N ILE A 393 14.03 15.65 -5.76
CA ILE A 393 12.60 15.63 -5.49
C ILE A 393 11.98 17.03 -5.65
N PHE A 394 12.54 18.05 -4.97
CA PHE A 394 11.90 19.36 -4.85
C PHE A 394 12.14 20.32 -6.03
N THR A 395 12.91 19.89 -7.03
CA THR A 395 12.99 20.61 -8.33
C THR A 395 11.91 20.18 -9.33
N GLY A 396 11.19 19.10 -9.04
CA GLY A 396 10.05 18.66 -9.86
C GLY A 396 8.84 19.61 -9.75
N THR A 397 7.91 19.49 -10.69
CA THR A 397 6.63 20.23 -10.62
C THR A 397 5.86 19.77 -9.39
N PRO A 398 5.49 20.67 -8.45
CA PRO A 398 4.73 20.28 -7.27
C PRO A 398 3.29 19.92 -7.61
N THR A 399 2.67 19.15 -6.72
CA THR A 399 1.21 19.01 -6.63
C THR A 399 0.76 19.65 -5.34
N LEU A 400 -0.20 20.58 -5.43
CA LEU A 400 -0.88 21.13 -4.28
C LEU A 400 -2.33 20.67 -4.31
N ALA A 401 -2.77 19.97 -3.29
CA ALA A 401 -4.18 19.71 -3.06
C ALA A 401 -4.60 20.36 -1.74
N ALA A 402 -5.70 21.09 -1.76
CA ALA A 402 -6.21 21.81 -0.60
C ALA A 402 -7.74 21.74 -0.53
N LEU A 403 -8.26 21.43 0.65
CA LEU A 403 -9.68 21.28 0.93
C LEU A 403 -10.04 21.95 2.25
N GLY A 404 -11.14 22.70 2.30
CA GLY A 404 -11.64 23.34 3.51
C GLY A 404 -11.73 24.87 3.38
N PRO A 405 -11.58 25.63 4.49
CA PRO A 405 -11.61 27.10 4.48
C PRO A 405 -10.27 27.68 3.95
N ILE A 406 -10.02 27.54 2.67
CA ILE A 406 -8.74 27.78 1.98
C ILE A 406 -8.70 29.08 1.15
N GLU A 407 -9.51 30.09 1.50
CA GLU A 407 -9.60 31.34 0.73
C GLU A 407 -8.26 32.10 0.56
N HIS A 408 -7.25 31.76 1.36
CA HIS A 408 -5.97 32.46 1.43
C HIS A 408 -4.75 31.55 1.17
N ILE A 409 -4.92 30.37 0.56
CA ILE A 409 -3.81 29.50 0.15
C ILE A 409 -3.35 29.84 -1.25
#